data_e7951f413321dea3aa413e308bcdd8ad
#
_entry.id   e7951f413321dea3aa413e308bcdd8ad
#
_cell.length_a   1.000
_cell.length_b   1.000
_cell.length_c   1.000
_cell.angle_alpha   90.00
_cell.angle_beta   90.00
_cell.angle_gamma   90.00
#
_symmetry.space_group_name_H-M   'P 1'
#
loop_
_entity.id
_entity.type
_entity.pdbx_description
1 polymer ?
#
loop_
_entity_poly.entity_id
_entity_poly.type
_entity_poly.pdbx_seq_one_letter_code
_entity_poly.pdbx_strand_id
1 'polypeptide(L)'
;GPDALFTRSRRYGTRFARLLRTVTKAAEWDLEATIDDRGTERTLELDGTDLRHPDADPVAEPTFDSGVESDFYARFDALDLDWRLLREPEPLASGEHVVIPDFAFEWRYGGFRVFFEIMGFWTPEYVEKKLSRFADLEDVAFLVAYDESLGVGEAIEATGQRAIPYSGTVRLADVRDALRPYEADLRAESAASLPDSLVPDADVATIGALAEAHGVPERAIEGVSFPEHERVGRTLLRPAVLEDLSDAVEAGMDLDAVEGVFEGYGIEETGAVLSRLGYRIEWEGLGGGIVRRKA
;
A
#
# COMPACT_ATOMS: atom_id res chain seq x y z
N GLY A 1 9.56 -7.76 39.74
CA GLY A 1 10.02 -6.97 38.59
C GLY A 1 9.52 -7.56 37.31
N PRO A 2 9.55 -6.83 36.17
CA PRO A 2 9.03 -7.26 34.87
C PRO A 2 9.57 -8.61 34.39
N ASP A 3 10.75 -9.01 34.82
CA ASP A 3 11.41 -10.27 34.44
C ASP A 3 10.65 -11.54 34.88
N ALA A 4 9.80 -11.45 35.90
CA ALA A 4 9.04 -12.62 36.40
C ALA A 4 7.89 -13.01 35.48
N LEU A 5 7.35 -12.07 34.68
CA LEU A 5 6.30 -12.29 33.69
C LEU A 5 6.81 -13.05 32.46
N PHE A 6 8.11 -13.03 32.20
CA PHE A 6 8.69 -13.54 30.96
C PHE A 6 9.48 -14.85 31.11
N THR A 7 9.65 -15.36 32.32
CA THR A 7 10.53 -16.51 32.58
C THR A 7 9.93 -17.87 32.20
N ARG A 8 8.64 -18.01 31.89
CA ARG A 8 8.01 -19.32 31.59
C ARG A 8 7.46 -19.53 30.20
N SER A 9 7.33 -18.50 29.37
CA SER A 9 7.14 -18.72 27.92
C SER A 9 7.43 -17.48 27.11
N ARG A 10 8.52 -17.47 26.37
CA ARG A 10 8.81 -16.42 25.38
C ARG A 10 7.65 -16.21 24.39
N ARG A 11 6.83 -17.23 24.17
CA ARG A 11 5.71 -17.23 23.21
C ARG A 11 4.48 -16.43 23.68
N TYR A 12 4.14 -16.50 24.97
CA TYR A 12 2.96 -15.79 25.52
C TYR A 12 3.31 -14.32 25.83
N GLY A 13 4.51 -14.04 26.29
CA GLY A 13 4.97 -12.68 26.58
C GLY A 13 5.02 -11.79 25.32
N THR A 14 5.46 -12.34 24.21
CA THR A 14 5.54 -11.61 22.93
C THR A 14 4.15 -11.21 22.42
N ARG A 15 3.16 -12.11 22.51
CA ARG A 15 1.78 -11.83 22.08
C ARG A 15 1.09 -10.78 22.95
N PHE A 16 1.27 -10.88 24.27
CA PHE A 16 0.73 -9.88 25.18
C PHE A 16 1.38 -8.51 24.98
N ALA A 17 2.70 -8.47 24.78
CA ALA A 17 3.41 -7.25 24.47
C ALA A 17 2.95 -6.63 23.11
N ARG A 18 2.65 -7.49 22.12
CA ARG A 18 2.10 -7.06 20.84
C ARG A 18 0.70 -6.50 20.97
N LEU A 19 -0.20 -7.19 21.72
CA LEU A 19 -1.53 -6.69 22.02
C LEU A 19 -1.46 -5.32 22.71
N LEU A 20 -0.64 -5.22 23.77
CA LEU A 20 -0.47 -3.99 24.52
C LEU A 20 0.01 -2.85 23.60
N ARG A 21 1.04 -3.10 22.79
CA ARG A 21 1.55 -2.12 21.81
C ARG A 21 0.50 -1.66 20.83
N THR A 22 -0.41 -2.56 20.40
CA THR A 22 -1.46 -2.22 19.45
C THR A 22 -2.57 -1.42 20.12
N VAL A 23 -3.00 -1.83 21.31
CA VAL A 23 -4.02 -1.12 22.10
C VAL A 23 -3.56 0.30 22.46
N THR A 24 -2.30 0.49 22.82
CA THR A 24 -1.74 1.82 23.19
C THR A 24 -1.66 2.81 22.01
N LYS A 25 -1.93 2.37 20.77
CA LYS A 25 -2.05 3.28 19.61
C LYS A 25 -3.43 3.94 19.51
N ALA A 26 -4.44 3.43 20.19
CA ALA A 26 -5.77 4.03 20.19
C ALA A 26 -5.75 5.37 20.96
N ALA A 27 -6.61 6.32 20.54
CA ALA A 27 -6.72 7.63 21.18
C ALA A 27 -7.22 7.53 22.64
N GLU A 28 -8.12 6.59 22.89
CA GLU A 28 -8.64 6.26 24.20
C GLU A 28 -8.67 4.73 24.33
N TRP A 29 -8.14 4.20 25.42
CA TRP A 29 -8.13 2.78 25.68
C TRP A 29 -8.06 2.50 27.17
N ASP A 30 -8.65 1.40 27.58
CA ASP A 30 -8.51 0.76 28.87
C ASP A 30 -8.25 -0.74 28.69
N LEU A 31 -7.48 -1.32 29.56
CA LEU A 31 -7.11 -2.73 29.56
C LEU A 31 -7.22 -3.31 30.94
N GLU A 32 -8.07 -4.31 31.09
CA GLU A 32 -8.15 -5.15 32.29
C GLU A 32 -7.64 -6.56 31.95
N ALA A 33 -6.71 -7.08 32.73
CA ALA A 33 -6.17 -8.40 32.55
C ALA A 33 -6.02 -9.13 33.89
N THR A 34 -6.45 -10.39 33.95
CA THR A 34 -6.17 -11.28 35.08
C THR A 34 -4.81 -11.92 34.89
N ILE A 35 -3.93 -11.75 35.87
CA ILE A 35 -2.55 -12.27 35.87
C ILE A 35 -2.40 -13.32 36.95
N ASP A 36 -1.89 -14.50 36.61
CA ASP A 36 -1.43 -15.49 37.57
C ASP A 36 0.01 -15.10 38.03
N ASP A 37 0.10 -14.49 39.18
CA ASP A 37 1.38 -14.19 39.86
C ASP A 37 1.72 -15.33 40.82
N ARG A 38 2.34 -16.39 40.31
CA ARG A 38 2.82 -17.54 41.09
C ARG A 38 1.71 -18.27 41.87
N GLY A 39 0.57 -18.46 41.23
CA GLY A 39 -0.58 -19.13 41.82
C GLY A 39 -1.53 -18.19 42.54
N THR A 40 -1.30 -16.89 42.48
CA THR A 40 -2.21 -15.86 43.01
C THR A 40 -2.75 -15.04 41.84
N GLU A 41 -4.07 -15.06 41.62
CA GLU A 41 -4.72 -14.22 40.65
C GLU A 41 -4.67 -12.74 41.09
N ARG A 42 -4.22 -11.90 40.16
CA ARG A 42 -4.20 -10.44 40.31
C ARG A 42 -4.81 -9.78 39.09
N THR A 43 -5.57 -8.73 39.27
CA THR A 43 -6.06 -7.90 38.18
C THR A 43 -5.05 -6.81 37.87
N LEU A 44 -4.69 -6.67 36.60
CA LEU A 44 -3.92 -5.57 36.04
C LEU A 44 -4.90 -4.66 35.31
N GLU A 45 -5.01 -3.43 35.75
CA GLU A 45 -5.76 -2.38 35.10
C GLU A 45 -4.76 -1.35 34.56
N LEU A 46 -4.88 -1.00 33.29
CA LEU A 46 -4.05 0.01 32.61
C LEU A 46 -4.92 0.87 31.71
N ASP A 47 -4.64 2.15 31.64
CA ASP A 47 -5.29 3.08 30.74
C ASP A 47 -4.27 3.98 30.00
N GLY A 48 -4.78 4.84 29.12
CA GLY A 48 -3.97 5.77 28.34
C GLY A 48 -3.16 6.78 29.16
N THR A 49 -3.39 6.88 30.48
CA THR A 49 -2.61 7.74 31.38
C THR A 49 -1.42 7.02 32.00
N ASP A 50 -1.49 5.68 32.12
CA ASP A 50 -0.43 4.85 32.70
C ASP A 50 0.73 4.59 31.73
N LEU A 51 0.43 4.48 30.44
CA LEU A 51 1.40 4.26 29.37
C LEU A 51 1.35 5.41 28.37
N ARG A 52 2.21 6.40 28.58
CA ARG A 52 2.49 7.38 27.55
C ARG A 52 3.44 6.77 26.53
N HIS A 53 3.02 6.74 25.26
CA HIS A 53 3.96 6.50 24.18
C HIS A 53 5.03 7.59 24.28
N PRO A 54 6.32 7.28 24.50
CA PRO A 54 7.34 8.30 24.36
C PRO A 54 7.28 8.81 22.92
N ASP A 55 7.29 10.13 22.72
CA ASP A 55 7.55 10.78 21.44
C ASP A 55 9.00 10.51 21.00
N ALA A 56 9.36 9.26 20.88
CA ALA A 56 10.61 8.81 20.32
C ALA A 56 10.32 8.40 18.90
N ASP A 57 10.90 9.12 17.94
CA ASP A 57 11.07 8.61 16.61
C ASP A 57 11.50 7.14 16.70
N PRO A 58 10.71 6.20 16.21
CA PRO A 58 11.10 4.82 16.23
C PRO A 58 12.13 4.58 15.12
N VAL A 59 13.38 4.84 15.40
CA VAL A 59 14.48 4.13 14.75
C VAL A 59 14.63 2.78 15.45
N ALA A 60 13.57 2.03 15.53
CA ALA A 60 13.62 0.62 15.90
C ALA A 60 13.47 -0.15 14.60
N GLU A 61 14.50 -0.91 14.25
CA GLU A 61 14.35 -1.95 13.23
C GLU A 61 13.08 -2.76 13.55
N PRO A 62 12.19 -2.95 12.57
CA PRO A 62 10.94 -3.66 12.81
C PRO A 62 11.28 -5.08 13.28
N THR A 63 10.84 -5.46 14.49
CA THR A 63 10.95 -6.84 14.96
C THR A 63 9.78 -7.63 14.41
N PHE A 64 10.06 -8.65 13.60
CA PHE A 64 9.06 -9.55 13.02
C PHE A 64 8.96 -10.83 13.85
N ASP A 65 7.78 -11.44 13.89
CA ASP A 65 7.56 -12.70 14.59
C ASP A 65 8.17 -13.90 13.81
N SER A 66 8.35 -13.74 12.50
CA SER A 66 8.99 -14.72 11.63
C SER A 66 9.85 -14.09 10.53
N GLY A 67 10.80 -14.87 10.01
CA GLY A 67 11.61 -14.48 8.86
C GLY A 67 10.78 -14.30 7.58
N VAL A 68 9.65 -15.03 7.45
CA VAL A 68 8.73 -14.92 6.30
C VAL A 68 8.03 -13.57 6.29
N GLU A 69 7.59 -13.08 7.44
CA GLU A 69 6.99 -11.75 7.58
C GLU A 69 7.96 -10.65 7.23
N SER A 70 9.20 -10.73 7.75
CA SER A 70 10.26 -9.76 7.47
C SER A 70 10.60 -9.69 5.98
N ASP A 71 10.77 -10.86 5.34
CA ASP A 71 11.05 -10.95 3.91
C ASP A 71 9.90 -10.40 3.07
N PHE A 72 8.66 -10.74 3.42
CA PHE A 72 7.47 -10.25 2.73
C PHE A 72 7.37 -8.72 2.83
N TYR A 73 7.52 -8.16 4.03
CA TYR A 73 7.45 -6.72 4.26
C TYR A 73 8.47 -5.97 3.40
N ALA A 74 9.74 -6.36 3.47
CA ALA A 74 10.81 -5.68 2.73
C ALA A 74 10.58 -5.71 1.21
N ARG A 75 10.10 -6.84 0.67
CA ARG A 75 9.83 -7.00 -0.76
C ARG A 75 8.59 -6.25 -1.21
N PHE A 76 7.52 -6.18 -0.38
CA PHE A 76 6.30 -5.47 -0.73
C PHE A 76 6.49 -3.96 -0.65
N ASP A 77 7.18 -3.46 0.38
CA ASP A 77 7.43 -2.03 0.58
C ASP A 77 8.29 -1.41 -0.53
N ALA A 78 9.11 -2.24 -1.20
CA ALA A 78 9.89 -1.83 -2.37
C ALA A 78 9.06 -1.68 -3.66
N LEU A 79 7.76 -2.05 -3.65
CA LEU A 79 6.89 -1.93 -4.81
C LEU A 79 6.22 -0.55 -4.82
N ASP A 80 6.18 0.07 -6.00
CA ASP A 80 5.37 1.27 -6.22
C ASP A 80 3.92 0.85 -6.56
N LEU A 81 3.09 0.76 -5.52
CA LEU A 81 1.69 0.37 -5.61
C LEU A 81 0.78 1.43 -4.98
N ASP A 82 -0.47 1.42 -5.37
CA ASP A 82 -1.53 2.23 -4.74
C ASP A 82 -1.90 1.73 -3.32
N TRP A 83 -1.22 0.70 -2.82
CA TRP A 83 -1.35 0.15 -1.49
C TRP A 83 -0.14 0.50 -0.60
N ARG A 84 -0.41 0.86 0.65
CA ARG A 84 0.59 0.97 1.70
C ARG A 84 0.50 -0.25 2.59
N LEU A 85 1.62 -0.89 2.90
CA LEU A 85 1.66 -1.99 3.84
C LEU A 85 1.84 -1.45 5.27
N LEU A 86 0.86 -1.72 6.12
CA LEU A 86 0.90 -1.40 7.54
C LEU A 86 1.22 -2.66 8.33
N ARG A 87 2.15 -2.56 9.26
CA ARG A 87 2.42 -3.62 10.25
C ARG A 87 1.56 -3.43 11.48
N GLU A 88 1.18 -4.57 12.08
CA GLU A 88 0.46 -4.55 13.35
C GLU A 88 -0.67 -3.50 13.33
N PRO A 89 -1.64 -3.65 12.40
CA PRO A 89 -2.77 -2.73 12.34
C PRO A 89 -3.63 -2.83 13.60
N GLU A 90 -4.69 -2.06 13.67
CA GLU A 90 -5.64 -2.12 14.76
C GLU A 90 -6.21 -3.53 14.97
N PRO A 91 -6.48 -3.91 16.23
CA PRO A 91 -7.16 -5.15 16.56
C PRO A 91 -8.57 -5.18 15.96
N LEU A 92 -8.98 -6.35 15.47
CA LEU A 92 -10.31 -6.60 14.93
C LEU A 92 -11.15 -7.34 15.96
N ALA A 93 -12.37 -6.86 16.18
CA ALA A 93 -13.36 -7.61 16.97
C ALA A 93 -13.84 -8.84 16.18
N SER A 94 -13.95 -9.98 16.86
CA SER A 94 -14.38 -11.25 16.29
C SER A 94 -15.21 -12.00 17.35
N GLY A 95 -16.51 -11.74 17.39
CA GLY A 95 -17.37 -12.22 18.47
C GLY A 95 -16.88 -11.77 19.84
N GLU A 96 -16.61 -12.71 20.75
CA GLU A 96 -16.02 -12.45 22.08
C GLU A 96 -14.47 -12.41 22.05
N HIS A 97 -13.88 -12.44 20.87
CA HIS A 97 -12.44 -12.52 20.68
C HIS A 97 -11.88 -11.30 19.94
N VAL A 98 -10.56 -11.18 19.98
CA VAL A 98 -9.81 -10.17 19.22
C VAL A 98 -8.84 -10.88 18.29
N VAL A 99 -8.83 -10.46 17.02
CA VAL A 99 -7.85 -10.86 16.01
C VAL A 99 -6.89 -9.70 15.79
N ILE A 100 -5.59 -9.98 15.89
CA ILE A 100 -4.53 -9.00 15.58
C ILE A 100 -3.83 -9.50 14.33
N PRO A 101 -4.10 -8.92 13.15
CA PRO A 101 -3.46 -9.31 11.91
C PRO A 101 -1.97 -8.95 11.91
N ASP A 102 -1.16 -9.66 11.13
CA ASP A 102 0.26 -9.32 10.95
C ASP A 102 0.42 -8.01 10.19
N PHE A 103 -0.44 -7.80 9.18
CA PHE A 103 -0.40 -6.65 8.28
C PHE A 103 -1.81 -6.18 7.89
N ALA A 104 -1.86 -4.96 7.34
CA ALA A 104 -2.96 -4.48 6.52
C ALA A 104 -2.43 -3.80 5.27
N PHE A 105 -3.08 -4.02 4.14
CA PHE A 105 -2.91 -3.22 2.93
C PHE A 105 -3.88 -2.05 3.00
N GLU A 106 -3.39 -0.84 3.14
CA GLU A 106 -4.19 0.38 3.14
C GLU A 106 -4.19 1.01 1.75
N TRP A 107 -5.38 1.21 1.19
CA TRP A 107 -5.53 1.93 -0.06
C TRP A 107 -5.21 3.41 0.12
N ARG A 108 -4.31 3.94 -0.70
CA ARG A 108 -3.79 5.32 -0.55
C ARG A 108 -4.85 6.40 -0.73
N TYR A 109 -5.96 6.08 -1.42
CA TYR A 109 -7.02 7.00 -1.81
C TYR A 109 -8.34 6.65 -1.12
N GLY A 110 -8.46 6.91 0.18
CA GLY A 110 -9.72 6.70 0.90
C GLY A 110 -9.67 5.78 2.11
N GLY A 111 -8.48 5.25 2.45
CA GLY A 111 -8.26 4.54 3.73
C GLY A 111 -8.91 3.15 3.83
N PHE A 112 -9.42 2.58 2.72
CA PHE A 112 -9.91 1.20 2.70
C PHE A 112 -8.76 0.24 3.04
N ARG A 113 -9.05 -0.80 3.83
CA ARG A 113 -8.05 -1.77 4.29
C ARG A 113 -8.43 -3.20 3.99
N VAL A 114 -7.42 -3.96 3.56
CA VAL A 114 -7.47 -5.41 3.46
C VAL A 114 -6.48 -5.96 4.47
N PHE A 115 -6.95 -6.65 5.48
CA PHE A 115 -6.10 -7.23 6.51
C PHE A 115 -5.42 -8.50 6.00
N PHE A 116 -4.25 -8.80 6.53
CA PHE A 116 -3.43 -9.89 6.03
C PHE A 116 -2.71 -10.62 7.16
N GLU A 117 -2.81 -11.94 7.15
CA GLU A 117 -2.18 -12.84 8.10
C GLU A 117 -1.28 -13.83 7.38
N ILE A 118 -0.13 -14.14 7.95
CA ILE A 118 0.81 -15.14 7.44
C ILE A 118 0.86 -16.32 8.41
N MET A 119 0.23 -17.43 8.01
CA MET A 119 0.22 -18.68 8.76
C MET A 119 1.44 -19.54 8.40
N GLY A 120 2.43 -19.57 9.30
CA GLY A 120 3.61 -20.42 9.20
C GLY A 120 3.51 -21.66 10.08
N PHE A 121 4.62 -22.13 10.65
CA PHE A 121 4.83 -23.35 11.44
C PHE A 121 3.95 -23.46 12.70
N TRP A 122 2.67 -23.73 12.51
CA TRP A 122 1.67 -23.82 13.57
C TRP A 122 1.20 -25.27 13.79
N THR A 123 0.74 -25.55 15.01
CA THR A 123 0.10 -26.84 15.29
C THR A 123 -1.33 -26.85 14.74
N PRO A 124 -1.87 -28.01 14.34
CA PRO A 124 -3.24 -28.11 13.84
C PRO A 124 -4.28 -27.48 14.78
N GLU A 125 -4.14 -27.70 16.08
CA GLU A 125 -5.06 -27.17 17.10
C GLU A 125 -5.03 -25.64 17.15
N TYR A 126 -3.87 -25.05 16.89
CA TYR A 126 -3.73 -23.60 16.86
C TYR A 126 -4.36 -23.00 15.59
N VAL A 127 -4.17 -23.67 14.46
CA VAL A 127 -4.79 -23.28 13.18
C VAL A 127 -6.31 -23.33 13.32
N GLU A 128 -6.88 -24.44 13.81
CA GLU A 128 -8.31 -24.60 14.00
C GLU A 128 -8.90 -23.49 14.89
N LYS A 129 -8.24 -23.18 16.01
CA LYS A 129 -8.66 -22.10 16.90
C LYS A 129 -8.59 -20.73 16.22
N LYS A 130 -7.63 -20.49 15.33
CA LYS A 130 -7.51 -19.21 14.62
C LYS A 130 -8.55 -19.11 13.51
N LEU A 131 -8.82 -20.20 12.79
CA LEU A 131 -9.86 -20.26 11.77
C LEU A 131 -11.26 -20.00 12.35
N SER A 132 -11.57 -20.55 13.54
CA SER A 132 -12.85 -20.26 14.19
C SER A 132 -13.04 -18.77 14.47
N ARG A 133 -11.98 -18.05 14.78
CA ARG A 133 -12.03 -16.60 14.98
C ARG A 133 -12.20 -15.82 13.67
N PHE A 134 -11.65 -16.30 12.56
CA PHE A 134 -11.84 -15.66 11.26
C PHE A 134 -13.29 -15.78 10.77
N ALA A 135 -13.97 -16.86 11.12
CA ALA A 135 -15.37 -17.05 10.75
C ALA A 135 -16.32 -16.01 11.40
N ASP A 136 -15.91 -15.43 12.52
CA ASP A 136 -16.68 -14.39 13.23
C ASP A 136 -16.31 -12.96 12.79
N LEU A 137 -15.42 -12.79 11.80
CA LEU A 137 -15.11 -11.49 11.22
C LEU A 137 -16.19 -11.10 10.21
N GLU A 138 -16.99 -10.11 10.54
CA GLU A 138 -18.05 -9.57 9.69
C GLU A 138 -17.55 -8.29 8.98
N ASP A 139 -17.91 -8.13 7.72
CA ASP A 139 -17.66 -6.92 6.91
C ASP A 139 -16.18 -6.49 6.83
N VAL A 140 -15.24 -7.42 6.97
CA VAL A 140 -13.81 -7.18 6.94
C VAL A 140 -13.16 -7.89 5.75
N ALA A 141 -12.50 -7.14 4.88
CA ALA A 141 -11.65 -7.72 3.83
C ALA A 141 -10.40 -8.34 4.46
N PHE A 142 -10.23 -9.66 4.33
CA PHE A 142 -9.17 -10.39 5.00
C PHE A 142 -8.53 -11.43 4.08
N LEU A 143 -7.22 -11.46 4.01
CA LEU A 143 -6.43 -12.43 3.25
C LEU A 143 -5.59 -13.26 4.22
N VAL A 144 -5.43 -14.54 3.92
CA VAL A 144 -4.60 -15.45 4.72
C VAL A 144 -3.59 -16.15 3.82
N ALA A 145 -2.30 -15.84 3.98
CA ALA A 145 -1.23 -16.65 3.43
C ALA A 145 -0.93 -17.83 4.37
N TYR A 146 -0.84 -19.03 3.84
CA TYR A 146 -0.57 -20.22 4.63
C TYR A 146 0.50 -21.10 4.00
N ASP A 147 1.36 -21.69 4.83
CA ASP A 147 2.32 -22.69 4.37
C ASP A 147 1.57 -23.93 3.86
N GLU A 148 1.86 -24.35 2.62
CA GLU A 148 1.18 -25.48 1.97
C GLU A 148 1.23 -26.76 2.79
N SER A 149 2.28 -26.93 3.60
CA SER A 149 2.42 -28.11 4.47
C SER A 149 1.34 -28.22 5.54
N LEU A 150 0.62 -27.14 5.84
CA LEU A 150 -0.49 -27.14 6.79
C LEU A 150 -1.77 -27.77 6.23
N GLY A 151 -1.95 -27.78 4.90
CA GLY A 151 -3.12 -28.37 4.25
C GLY A 151 -4.47 -27.74 4.62
N VAL A 152 -4.48 -26.44 4.98
CA VAL A 152 -5.65 -25.76 5.56
C VAL A 152 -6.38 -24.81 4.59
N GLY A 153 -6.00 -24.80 3.31
CA GLY A 153 -6.56 -23.86 2.34
C GLY A 153 -8.08 -23.88 2.25
N GLU A 154 -8.69 -25.07 2.08
CA GLU A 154 -10.14 -25.23 2.03
C GLU A 154 -10.83 -24.78 3.33
N ALA A 155 -10.20 -25.04 4.47
CA ALA A 155 -10.73 -24.59 5.76
C ALA A 155 -10.71 -23.07 5.92
N ILE A 156 -9.68 -22.37 5.39
CA ILE A 156 -9.63 -20.92 5.35
C ILE A 156 -10.75 -20.36 4.46
N GLU A 157 -10.91 -20.91 3.26
CA GLU A 157 -11.95 -20.46 2.32
C GLU A 157 -13.36 -20.70 2.87
N ALA A 158 -13.56 -21.78 3.64
CA ALA A 158 -14.82 -22.06 4.30
C ALA A 158 -15.21 -21.00 5.36
N THR A 159 -14.26 -20.21 5.86
CA THR A 159 -14.54 -19.06 6.73
C THR A 159 -14.89 -17.77 5.97
N GLY A 160 -14.99 -17.83 4.64
CA GLY A 160 -15.23 -16.66 3.78
C GLY A 160 -13.98 -15.85 3.49
N GLN A 161 -12.80 -16.27 3.97
CA GLN A 161 -11.54 -15.58 3.75
C GLN A 161 -10.81 -16.14 2.52
N ARG A 162 -10.03 -15.31 1.84
CA ARG A 162 -9.24 -15.75 0.69
C ARG A 162 -7.92 -16.37 1.14
N ALA A 163 -7.69 -17.62 0.74
CA ALA A 163 -6.48 -18.37 1.02
C ALA A 163 -5.40 -18.16 -0.07
N ILE A 164 -4.15 -17.94 0.35
CA ILE A 164 -2.99 -17.78 -0.52
C ILE A 164 -1.93 -18.82 -0.09
N PRO A 165 -1.74 -19.92 -0.83
CA PRO A 165 -0.74 -20.91 -0.49
C PRO A 165 0.67 -20.39 -0.74
N TYR A 166 1.62 -20.75 0.14
CA TYR A 166 3.03 -20.47 -0.11
C TYR A 166 3.92 -21.63 0.38
N SER A 167 5.11 -21.72 -0.21
CA SER A 167 6.17 -22.64 0.22
C SER A 167 7.47 -21.85 0.39
N GLY A 168 7.95 -21.77 1.63
CA GLY A 168 9.13 -21.02 2.03
C GLY A 168 8.94 -19.51 2.09
N THR A 169 8.47 -18.87 1.01
CA THR A 169 8.23 -17.42 0.95
C THR A 169 6.87 -17.10 0.33
N VAL A 170 6.21 -16.06 0.84
CA VAL A 170 4.95 -15.55 0.25
C VAL A 170 5.26 -14.84 -1.07
N ARG A 171 4.63 -15.28 -2.17
CA ARG A 171 4.85 -14.70 -3.49
C ARG A 171 4.05 -13.41 -3.64
N LEU A 172 4.75 -12.31 -3.97
CA LEU A 172 4.11 -10.99 -4.17
C LEU A 172 3.06 -11.01 -5.29
N ALA A 173 3.28 -11.82 -6.34
CA ALA A 173 2.33 -11.95 -7.44
C ALA A 173 0.98 -12.47 -6.96
N ASP A 174 0.97 -13.50 -6.10
CA ASP A 174 -0.26 -14.14 -5.61
C ASP A 174 -1.05 -13.18 -4.68
N VAL A 175 -0.33 -12.40 -3.87
CA VAL A 175 -0.94 -11.35 -3.04
C VAL A 175 -1.52 -10.23 -3.89
N ARG A 176 -0.79 -9.77 -4.92
CA ARG A 176 -1.30 -8.76 -5.86
C ARG A 176 -2.53 -9.25 -6.61
N ASP A 177 -2.55 -10.51 -7.03
CA ASP A 177 -3.71 -11.12 -7.68
C ASP A 177 -4.92 -11.21 -6.71
N ALA A 178 -4.65 -11.39 -5.42
CA ALA A 178 -5.68 -11.34 -4.38
C ALA A 178 -6.23 -9.94 -4.14
N LEU A 179 -5.41 -8.89 -4.29
CA LEU A 179 -5.82 -7.50 -4.12
C LEU A 179 -6.56 -6.91 -5.33
N ARG A 180 -6.37 -7.48 -6.54
CA ARG A 180 -6.96 -6.94 -7.79
C ARG A 180 -8.48 -6.69 -7.76
N PRO A 181 -9.32 -7.58 -7.20
CA PRO A 181 -10.76 -7.29 -7.14
C PRO A 181 -11.05 -6.01 -6.36
N TYR A 182 -10.43 -5.84 -5.19
CA TYR A 182 -10.58 -4.64 -4.38
C TYR A 182 -10.08 -3.38 -5.12
N GLU A 183 -8.94 -3.49 -5.81
CA GLU A 183 -8.44 -2.38 -6.64
C GLU A 183 -9.41 -1.97 -7.74
N ALA A 184 -10.05 -2.94 -8.39
CA ALA A 184 -11.00 -2.65 -9.47
C ALA A 184 -12.20 -1.86 -8.94
N ASP A 185 -12.76 -2.27 -7.81
CA ASP A 185 -13.91 -1.62 -7.19
C ASP A 185 -13.53 -0.21 -6.69
N LEU A 186 -12.42 -0.07 -5.98
CA LEU A 186 -11.94 1.21 -5.45
C LEU A 186 -11.59 2.22 -6.54
N ARG A 187 -11.04 1.74 -7.67
CA ARG A 187 -10.80 2.58 -8.85
C ARG A 187 -12.09 3.01 -9.52
N ALA A 188 -13.08 2.11 -9.62
CA ALA A 188 -14.38 2.44 -10.17
C ALA A 188 -15.12 3.50 -9.31
N GLU A 189 -15.06 3.37 -7.98
CA GLU A 189 -15.59 4.37 -7.04
C GLU A 189 -14.87 5.72 -7.20
N SER A 190 -13.54 5.70 -7.28
CA SER A 190 -12.75 6.91 -7.50
C SER A 190 -13.10 7.59 -8.83
N ALA A 191 -13.24 6.81 -9.90
CA ALA A 191 -13.64 7.35 -11.21
C ALA A 191 -15.06 7.93 -11.19
N ALA A 192 -16.00 7.28 -10.48
CA ALA A 192 -17.38 7.76 -10.36
C ALA A 192 -17.48 9.04 -9.51
N SER A 193 -16.49 9.36 -8.68
CA SER A 193 -16.44 10.60 -7.89
C SER A 193 -15.94 11.81 -8.70
N LEU A 194 -15.33 11.57 -9.86
CA LEU A 194 -14.80 12.63 -10.72
C LEU A 194 -15.88 13.18 -11.68
N PRO A 195 -15.81 14.45 -12.07
CA PRO A 195 -16.66 14.97 -13.13
C PRO A 195 -16.25 14.40 -14.50
N ASP A 196 -17.18 14.42 -15.46
CA ASP A 196 -16.92 13.95 -16.84
C ASP A 196 -15.80 14.73 -17.54
N SER A 197 -15.53 15.97 -17.11
CA SER A 197 -14.48 16.82 -17.64
C SER A 197 -13.77 17.62 -16.57
N LEU A 198 -12.46 17.78 -16.73
CA LEU A 198 -11.58 18.62 -15.89
C LEU A 198 -10.91 19.66 -16.77
N VAL A 199 -10.80 20.87 -16.23
CA VAL A 199 -10.07 21.99 -16.87
C VAL A 199 -9.01 22.45 -15.86
N PRO A 200 -7.75 22.00 -15.98
CA PRO A 200 -6.65 22.52 -15.17
C PRO A 200 -6.46 24.02 -15.41
N ASP A 201 -6.16 24.76 -14.34
CA ASP A 201 -5.88 26.19 -14.44
C ASP A 201 -4.53 26.48 -15.13
N ALA A 202 -3.56 25.59 -14.95
CA ALA A 202 -2.23 25.71 -15.53
C ALA A 202 -2.23 25.33 -17.03
N ASP A 203 -1.40 26.03 -17.81
CA ASP A 203 -1.25 25.74 -19.24
C ASP A 203 -0.60 24.37 -19.51
N VAL A 204 0.19 23.90 -18.55
CA VAL A 204 0.79 22.56 -18.51
C VAL A 204 0.46 21.90 -17.17
N ALA A 205 -0.08 20.69 -17.21
CA ALA A 205 -0.37 19.90 -16.04
C ALA A 205 -0.01 18.43 -16.29
N THR A 206 0.20 17.65 -15.24
CA THR A 206 0.41 16.20 -15.36
C THR A 206 -0.80 15.45 -14.83
N ILE A 207 -1.06 14.24 -15.39
CA ILE A 207 -2.10 13.34 -14.90
C ILE A 207 -1.84 13.01 -13.43
N GLY A 208 -0.57 12.82 -13.02
CA GLY A 208 -0.20 12.55 -11.63
C GLY A 208 -0.56 13.70 -10.68
N ALA A 209 -0.25 14.95 -11.04
CA ALA A 209 -0.59 16.09 -10.21
C ALA A 209 -2.11 16.30 -10.08
N LEU A 210 -2.86 16.04 -11.15
CA LEU A 210 -4.33 16.08 -11.08
C LEU A 210 -4.89 14.95 -10.20
N ALA A 211 -4.35 13.76 -10.32
CA ALA A 211 -4.75 12.61 -9.51
C ALA A 211 -4.51 12.91 -8.02
N GLU A 212 -3.35 13.45 -7.68
CA GLU A 212 -3.01 13.87 -6.33
C GLU A 212 -3.96 14.97 -5.81
N ALA A 213 -4.21 16.01 -6.62
CA ALA A 213 -5.10 17.10 -6.24
C ALA A 213 -6.55 16.64 -5.98
N HIS A 214 -6.99 15.60 -6.69
CA HIS A 214 -8.32 15.00 -6.52
C HIS A 214 -8.35 13.84 -5.52
N GLY A 215 -7.21 13.41 -4.99
CA GLY A 215 -7.12 12.29 -4.05
C GLY A 215 -7.53 10.95 -4.66
N VAL A 216 -7.23 10.71 -5.95
CA VAL A 216 -7.59 9.52 -6.70
C VAL A 216 -6.38 8.90 -7.39
N PRO A 217 -6.39 7.60 -7.71
CA PRO A 217 -5.33 7.00 -8.50
C PRO A 217 -5.33 7.56 -9.94
N GLU A 218 -4.15 7.68 -10.55
CA GLU A 218 -4.02 8.22 -11.92
C GLU A 218 -4.94 7.54 -12.94
N ARG A 219 -5.12 6.22 -12.79
CA ARG A 219 -6.01 5.45 -13.68
C ARG A 219 -7.48 5.86 -13.59
N ALA A 220 -7.92 6.46 -12.48
CA ALA A 220 -9.28 6.98 -12.38
C ALA A 220 -9.52 8.19 -13.29
N ILE A 221 -8.45 8.94 -13.60
CA ILE A 221 -8.51 10.11 -14.49
C ILE A 221 -8.50 9.73 -15.98
N GLU A 222 -8.18 8.48 -16.32
CA GLU A 222 -8.09 8.06 -17.75
C GLU A 222 -9.38 8.26 -18.55
N GLY A 223 -10.54 8.19 -17.88
CA GLY A 223 -11.85 8.38 -18.49
C GLY A 223 -12.34 9.83 -18.54
N VAL A 224 -11.61 10.77 -17.95
CA VAL A 224 -12.00 12.19 -17.86
C VAL A 224 -11.59 12.92 -19.13
N SER A 225 -12.44 13.82 -19.64
CA SER A 225 -12.12 14.68 -20.79
C SER A 225 -11.44 15.97 -20.35
N PHE A 226 -10.57 16.52 -21.23
CA PHE A 226 -9.84 17.77 -20.98
C PHE A 226 -10.11 18.76 -22.13
N PRO A 227 -11.25 19.48 -22.11
CA PRO A 227 -11.71 20.25 -23.29
C PRO A 227 -10.76 21.40 -23.70
N GLU A 228 -9.93 21.91 -22.78
CA GLU A 228 -8.98 22.99 -23.05
C GLU A 228 -7.53 22.52 -23.18
N HIS A 229 -7.27 21.23 -22.96
CA HIS A 229 -5.92 20.67 -23.02
C HIS A 229 -5.88 19.43 -23.93
N GLU A 230 -4.79 19.30 -24.63
CA GLU A 230 -4.45 18.05 -25.34
C GLU A 230 -3.62 17.14 -24.42
N ARG A 231 -4.03 15.89 -24.31
CA ARG A 231 -3.26 14.88 -23.56
C ARG A 231 -2.17 14.29 -24.45
N VAL A 232 -0.92 14.47 -24.05
CA VAL A 232 0.28 13.94 -24.70
C VAL A 232 1.04 13.09 -23.69
N GLY A 233 0.93 11.76 -23.76
CA GLY A 233 1.44 10.86 -22.74
C GLY A 233 0.71 11.08 -21.40
N ARG A 234 1.47 11.43 -20.36
CA ARG A 234 0.94 11.79 -19.03
C ARG A 234 0.86 13.31 -18.80
N THR A 235 1.17 14.11 -19.81
CA THR A 235 1.14 15.57 -19.75
C THR A 235 -0.09 16.11 -20.49
N LEU A 236 -0.70 17.11 -19.91
CA LEU A 236 -1.81 17.90 -20.47
C LEU A 236 -1.27 19.26 -20.89
N LEU A 237 -1.46 19.63 -22.13
CA LEU A 237 -0.91 20.84 -22.73
C LEU A 237 -2.02 21.68 -23.36
N ARG A 238 -2.09 22.96 -23.04
CA ARG A 238 -2.95 23.87 -23.81
C ARG A 238 -2.45 23.98 -25.26
N PRO A 239 -3.34 24.12 -26.25
CA PRO A 239 -2.94 24.25 -27.67
C PRO A 239 -1.89 25.35 -27.92
N ALA A 240 -1.97 26.47 -27.21
CA ALA A 240 -0.99 27.55 -27.31
C ALA A 240 0.44 27.11 -26.95
N VAL A 241 0.59 26.26 -25.89
CA VAL A 241 1.90 25.71 -25.54
C VAL A 241 2.44 24.80 -26.61
N LEU A 242 1.57 23.96 -27.23
CA LEU A 242 1.98 23.12 -28.36
C LEU A 242 2.44 23.95 -29.58
N GLU A 243 1.81 25.10 -29.85
CA GLU A 243 2.23 26.01 -30.88
C GLU A 243 3.61 26.61 -30.57
N ASP A 244 3.81 27.15 -29.34
CA ASP A 244 5.09 27.67 -28.89
C ASP A 244 6.22 26.65 -28.98
N LEU A 245 5.95 25.41 -28.55
CA LEU A 245 6.93 24.33 -28.64
C LEU A 245 7.22 23.92 -30.09
N SER A 246 6.22 23.96 -30.97
CA SER A 246 6.41 23.69 -32.40
C SER A 246 7.31 24.73 -33.07
N ASP A 247 7.24 25.97 -32.62
CA ASP A 247 8.08 27.05 -33.14
C ASP A 247 9.50 27.02 -32.53
N ALA A 248 9.63 26.53 -31.32
CA ALA A 248 10.92 26.46 -30.60
C ALA A 248 11.76 25.21 -30.97
N VAL A 249 11.17 24.14 -31.49
CA VAL A 249 11.85 22.89 -31.78
C VAL A 249 12.09 22.72 -33.27
N GLU A 250 13.35 22.54 -33.65
CA GLU A 250 13.76 22.31 -35.05
C GLU A 250 14.49 20.97 -35.21
N ALA A 251 14.39 20.39 -36.42
CA ALA A 251 15.16 19.19 -36.78
C ALA A 251 16.67 19.54 -36.80
N GLY A 252 17.46 18.70 -36.13
CA GLY A 252 18.89 18.89 -35.98
C GLY A 252 19.31 19.45 -34.64
N MET A 253 18.38 19.87 -33.78
CA MET A 253 18.68 20.28 -32.42
C MET A 253 19.18 19.09 -31.59
N ASP A 254 20.11 19.35 -30.68
CA ASP A 254 20.53 18.39 -29.67
C ASP A 254 19.38 18.15 -28.66
N LEU A 255 19.26 16.91 -28.18
CA LEU A 255 18.21 16.53 -27.24
C LEU A 255 18.26 17.39 -25.95
N ASP A 256 19.46 17.62 -25.39
CA ASP A 256 19.63 18.44 -24.18
C ASP A 256 19.10 19.86 -24.36
N ALA A 257 19.28 20.46 -25.56
CA ALA A 257 18.75 21.77 -25.88
C ALA A 257 17.22 21.78 -25.90
N VAL A 258 16.61 20.71 -26.43
CA VAL A 258 15.14 20.57 -26.44
C VAL A 258 14.60 20.28 -25.07
N GLU A 259 15.29 19.47 -24.27
CA GLU A 259 14.93 19.22 -22.86
C GLU A 259 14.95 20.52 -22.05
N GLY A 260 15.95 21.37 -22.25
CA GLY A 260 15.99 22.70 -21.62
C GLY A 260 14.82 23.60 -22.00
N VAL A 261 14.34 23.54 -23.25
CA VAL A 261 13.12 24.24 -23.66
C VAL A 261 11.90 23.69 -22.94
N PHE A 262 11.75 22.35 -22.89
CA PHE A 262 10.61 21.69 -22.27
C PHE A 262 10.57 21.87 -20.75
N GLU A 263 11.72 21.84 -20.09
CA GLU A 263 11.86 22.17 -18.66
C GLU A 263 11.33 23.58 -18.34
N GLY A 264 11.55 24.53 -19.25
CA GLY A 264 11.01 25.89 -19.10
C GLY A 264 9.48 25.95 -19.03
N TYR A 265 8.79 24.94 -19.56
CA TYR A 265 7.34 24.77 -19.48
C TYR A 265 6.91 23.76 -18.40
N GLY A 266 7.85 23.15 -17.66
CA GLY A 266 7.54 22.10 -16.67
C GLY A 266 7.18 20.75 -17.28
N ILE A 267 7.68 20.46 -18.49
CA ILE A 267 7.42 19.19 -19.20
C ILE A 267 8.57 18.24 -18.95
N GLU A 268 8.28 17.09 -18.35
CA GLU A 268 9.25 16.04 -18.04
C GLU A 268 9.29 14.95 -19.13
N GLU A 269 8.17 14.69 -19.81
CA GLU A 269 8.05 13.63 -20.83
C GLU A 269 8.43 14.13 -22.22
N THR A 270 9.71 14.46 -22.42
CA THR A 270 10.24 15.00 -23.69
C THR A 270 9.88 14.14 -24.90
N GLY A 271 10.03 12.81 -24.78
CA GLY A 271 9.79 11.89 -25.92
C GLY A 271 8.35 11.86 -26.42
N ALA A 272 7.37 11.92 -25.53
CA ALA A 272 5.97 11.94 -25.89
C ALA A 272 5.61 13.25 -26.62
N VAL A 273 6.07 14.38 -26.12
CA VAL A 273 5.80 15.70 -26.70
C VAL A 273 6.51 15.85 -28.05
N LEU A 274 7.78 15.47 -28.17
CA LEU A 274 8.48 15.42 -29.46
C LEU A 274 7.74 14.57 -30.48
N SER A 275 7.28 13.39 -30.03
CA SER A 275 6.50 12.50 -30.89
C SER A 275 5.22 13.16 -31.43
N ARG A 276 4.54 13.92 -30.58
CA ARG A 276 3.32 14.69 -30.92
C ARG A 276 3.61 15.82 -31.90
N LEU A 277 4.75 16.50 -31.74
CA LEU A 277 5.22 17.55 -32.65
C LEU A 277 5.75 17.03 -34.00
N GLY A 278 5.76 15.70 -34.21
CA GLY A 278 6.21 15.09 -35.46
C GLY A 278 7.71 14.82 -35.53
N TYR A 279 8.37 14.77 -34.36
CA TYR A 279 9.79 14.46 -34.26
C TYR A 279 10.05 13.08 -33.63
N ARG A 280 11.26 12.57 -33.83
CA ARG A 280 11.83 11.39 -33.18
C ARG A 280 13.24 11.70 -32.70
N ILE A 281 13.71 10.96 -31.72
CA ILE A 281 15.08 11.07 -31.22
C ILE A 281 15.94 10.02 -31.95
N GLU A 282 17.04 10.49 -32.53
CA GLU A 282 18.11 9.63 -33.09
C GLU A 282 19.27 9.64 -32.11
N TRP A 283 19.51 8.52 -31.47
CA TRP A 283 20.51 8.41 -30.41
C TRP A 283 21.92 8.34 -30.99
N GLU A 284 22.85 9.18 -30.50
CA GLU A 284 24.27 9.19 -30.82
C GLU A 284 25.09 8.61 -29.66
N GLY A 285 25.22 7.29 -29.60
CA GLY A 285 25.97 6.62 -28.53
C GLY A 285 25.26 6.61 -27.18
N LEU A 286 26.03 6.69 -26.07
CA LEU A 286 25.52 6.59 -24.70
C LEU A 286 25.18 7.93 -24.02
N GLY A 287 25.41 9.05 -24.66
CA GLY A 287 25.35 10.34 -23.98
C GLY A 287 24.70 11.48 -24.76
N GLY A 288 23.94 11.23 -25.83
CA GLY A 288 23.28 12.30 -26.55
C GLY A 288 22.34 11.81 -27.63
N GLY A 289 21.46 12.69 -28.09
CA GLY A 289 20.52 12.43 -29.18
C GLY A 289 20.28 13.66 -30.01
N ILE A 290 19.93 13.47 -31.28
CA ILE A 290 19.55 14.55 -32.19
C ILE A 290 18.06 14.37 -32.56
N VAL A 291 17.35 15.48 -32.55
CA VAL A 291 15.94 15.54 -32.94
C VAL A 291 15.82 15.48 -34.48
N ARG A 292 15.04 14.54 -35.00
CA ARG A 292 14.79 14.36 -36.43
C ARG A 292 13.28 14.36 -36.70
N ARG A 293 12.87 14.89 -37.84
CA ARG A 293 11.47 14.75 -38.28
C ARG A 293 11.09 13.28 -38.48
N LYS A 294 9.89 12.93 -38.09
CA LYS A 294 9.32 11.65 -38.49
C LYS A 294 9.10 11.63 -40.00
N ALA A 295 9.34 10.46 -40.63
CA ALA A 295 9.09 10.26 -42.04
C ALA A 295 7.58 10.16 -42.32
#